data_d37561d278d6d70f3762d3979ae9466f
#
_entry.id   d37561d278d6d70f3762d3979ae9466f
#
_cell.length_a   1.000
_cell.length_b   1.000
_cell.length_c   1.000
_cell.angle_alpha   90.00
_cell.angle_beta   90.00
_cell.angle_gamma   90.00
#
_symmetry.space_group_name_H-M   'P 1'
#
loop_
_entity.id
_entity.type
_entity.pdbx_description
1 polymer ?
#
loop_
_entity_poly.entity_id
_entity_poly.type
_entity_poly.pdbx_seq_one_letter_code
_entity_poly.pdbx_strand_id
1 'polypeptide(L)'
;MYEENKEARGMTYTGLETYVQQAAFHKTLTRLYGAEGAEKAHSRCMEVMEEFYKTFDRPAEALFSAPGRTEIGGNHTDHQKGCVLAASVDLDILAAVAPTQSGIIRVLSQGYPMIEVDLRELDPKEEEINTSAALIRGVASRMSAMGCDLRERGLDVYMTSTVPKGSGLSSSAAYEVLMGTMLNELFWEGRCTAVELAQIGQYAENVFFGKPCGLMDQMASSVGGVVSIDFENTAHPAVEQLDVDLHAYGYALCILDSGAGHEDLTNEYSAITNELRAVCRVFDKEVLREVPEEAFLAELPKVRAAAGDRAVNRAFHVYAENRRALAEKEALRQGDFDKFLALVRESGRSSAMYLQNVIPTGSTAAQELMVTIALCERILEGRGAVRVHGGGFGGTAQAFVPLDMLDTFKKATEAALGKDCCHVVMIRPAGGVRLG
;
A
#
# COMPACT_ATOMS: atom_id res chain seq x y z
N MET A 1 34.05 9.34 -11.53
CA MET A 1 33.65 8.22 -12.42
C MET A 1 32.32 8.49 -13.15
N TYR A 2 31.22 8.88 -12.48
CA TYR A 2 29.95 9.19 -13.14
C TYR A 2 29.99 10.43 -14.00
N GLU A 3 30.62 11.51 -13.52
CA GLU A 3 30.80 12.78 -14.26
C GLU A 3 31.83 12.65 -15.41
N GLU A 4 32.95 11.98 -15.20
CA GLU A 4 33.96 11.71 -16.25
C GLU A 4 33.39 10.91 -17.42
N ASN A 5 32.43 9.98 -17.15
CA ASN A 5 31.74 9.23 -18.20
C ASN A 5 30.72 10.08 -19.00
N LYS A 6 30.17 11.16 -18.41
CA LYS A 6 29.24 12.06 -19.11
C LYS A 6 29.92 13.03 -20.03
N GLU A 7 31.05 13.63 -19.60
CA GLU A 7 31.87 14.51 -20.47
C GLU A 7 32.39 13.74 -21.70
N ALA A 8 32.79 12.48 -21.50
CA ALA A 8 33.24 11.63 -22.62
C ALA A 8 32.12 11.29 -23.64
N ARG A 9 30.83 11.46 -23.28
CA ARG A 9 29.66 11.17 -24.15
C ARG A 9 29.01 12.43 -24.71
N GLY A 10 29.52 13.65 -24.43
CA GLY A 10 28.98 14.93 -24.93
C GLY A 10 27.57 15.24 -24.35
N MET A 11 27.18 14.70 -23.18
CA MET A 11 25.90 14.97 -22.55
C MET A 11 25.84 16.37 -21.97
N THR A 12 24.79 17.11 -22.31
CA THR A 12 24.48 18.42 -21.69
C THR A 12 23.75 18.21 -20.40
N TYR A 13 24.18 18.82 -19.29
CA TYR A 13 23.47 18.78 -18.00
C TYR A 13 22.13 19.49 -18.12
N THR A 14 21.05 18.82 -17.74
CA THR A 14 19.71 19.41 -17.60
C THR A 14 19.54 20.07 -16.22
N GLY A 15 18.49 20.86 -16.06
CA GLY A 15 18.14 21.43 -14.76
C GLY A 15 17.97 20.35 -13.67
N LEU A 16 17.40 19.18 -14.01
CA LEU A 16 17.21 18.07 -13.09
C LEU A 16 18.55 17.46 -12.64
N GLU A 17 19.47 17.21 -13.56
CA GLU A 17 20.81 16.65 -13.25
C GLU A 17 21.60 17.55 -12.30
N THR A 18 21.46 18.87 -12.48
CA THR A 18 22.06 19.85 -11.57
C THR A 18 21.35 19.84 -10.21
N TYR A 19 20.03 19.74 -10.19
CA TYR A 19 19.24 19.76 -8.96
C TYR A 19 19.51 18.55 -8.06
N VAL A 20 19.64 17.35 -8.62
CA VAL A 20 19.89 16.13 -7.83
C VAL A 20 21.24 16.14 -7.11
N GLN A 21 22.17 17.02 -7.49
CA GLN A 21 23.45 17.22 -6.80
C GLN A 21 23.38 18.24 -5.64
N GLN A 22 22.22 18.90 -5.46
CA GLN A 22 22.09 19.95 -4.45
C GLN A 22 21.71 19.36 -3.08
N ALA A 23 22.14 20.06 -2.01
CA ALA A 23 21.79 19.70 -0.64
C ALA A 23 20.27 19.69 -0.38
N ALA A 24 19.48 20.48 -1.12
CA ALA A 24 18.03 20.50 -1.04
C ALA A 24 17.42 19.16 -1.46
N PHE A 25 17.93 18.54 -2.52
CA PHE A 25 17.50 17.22 -2.97
C PHE A 25 17.85 16.14 -1.93
N HIS A 26 19.08 16.15 -1.43
CA HIS A 26 19.51 15.22 -0.38
C HIS A 26 18.64 15.34 0.89
N LYS A 27 18.28 16.58 1.29
CA LYS A 27 17.34 16.80 2.41
C LYS A 27 15.96 16.18 2.14
N THR A 28 15.47 16.26 0.91
CA THR A 28 14.22 15.62 0.51
C THR A 28 14.31 14.09 0.65
N LEU A 29 15.40 13.49 0.18
CA LEU A 29 15.62 12.06 0.31
C LEU A 29 15.74 11.62 1.77
N THR A 30 16.47 12.38 2.59
CA THR A 30 16.59 12.12 4.04
C THR A 30 15.22 12.12 4.72
N ARG A 31 14.35 13.06 4.35
CA ARG A 31 12.97 13.10 4.86
C ARG A 31 12.15 11.86 4.48
N LEU A 32 12.32 11.35 3.26
CA LEU A 32 11.50 10.26 2.72
C LEU A 32 12.02 8.87 3.10
N TYR A 33 13.33 8.70 3.22
CA TYR A 33 13.99 7.39 3.38
C TYR A 33 14.86 7.29 4.63
N GLY A 34 14.84 8.32 5.50
CA GLY A 34 15.73 8.39 6.64
C GLY A 34 17.18 8.71 6.26
N ALA A 35 18.01 9.01 7.27
CA ALA A 35 19.42 9.36 7.03
C ALA A 35 20.21 8.20 6.40
N GLU A 36 19.98 6.98 6.84
CA GLU A 36 20.66 5.78 6.34
C GLU A 36 20.19 5.38 4.93
N GLY A 37 18.91 5.62 4.58
CA GLY A 37 18.34 5.29 3.28
C GLY A 37 18.62 6.32 2.20
N ALA A 38 18.93 7.57 2.56
CA ALA A 38 19.05 8.70 1.64
C ALA A 38 20.12 8.49 0.56
N GLU A 39 21.32 7.99 0.92
CA GLU A 39 22.41 7.73 -0.05
C GLU A 39 22.03 6.64 -1.06
N LYS A 40 21.40 5.57 -0.58
CA LYS A 40 20.89 4.49 -1.46
C LYS A 40 19.80 5.02 -2.39
N ALA A 41 18.89 5.85 -1.87
CA ALA A 41 17.85 6.48 -2.67
C ALA A 41 18.45 7.45 -3.72
N HIS A 42 19.48 8.22 -3.36
CA HIS A 42 20.20 9.08 -4.30
C HIS A 42 20.84 8.27 -5.43
N SER A 43 21.61 7.22 -5.10
CA SER A 43 22.22 6.34 -6.11
C SER A 43 21.17 5.76 -7.07
N ARG A 44 20.01 5.34 -6.52
CA ARG A 44 18.89 4.80 -7.30
C ARG A 44 18.25 5.87 -8.21
N CYS A 45 18.17 7.14 -7.77
CA CYS A 45 17.73 8.23 -8.63
C CYS A 45 18.66 8.41 -9.82
N MET A 46 19.97 8.36 -9.59
CA MET A 46 20.97 8.50 -10.66
C MET A 46 20.88 7.33 -11.65
N GLU A 47 20.73 6.09 -11.16
CA GLU A 47 20.56 4.91 -12.01
C GLU A 47 19.30 4.99 -12.88
N VAL A 48 18.16 5.41 -12.30
CA VAL A 48 16.89 5.54 -13.03
C VAL A 48 16.98 6.61 -14.12
N MET A 49 17.67 7.72 -13.87
CA MET A 49 17.91 8.76 -14.88
C MET A 49 18.83 8.27 -16.01
N GLU A 50 19.87 7.51 -15.69
CA GLU A 50 20.77 6.93 -16.68
C GLU A 50 20.05 5.90 -17.57
N GLU A 51 19.28 5.01 -16.98
CA GLU A 51 18.50 4.01 -17.73
C GLU A 51 17.38 4.64 -18.56
N PHE A 52 16.77 5.74 -18.07
CA PHE A 52 15.84 6.54 -18.86
C PHE A 52 16.51 7.09 -20.13
N TYR A 53 17.71 7.69 -19.98
CA TYR A 53 18.45 8.21 -21.13
C TYR A 53 18.79 7.10 -22.14
N LYS A 54 19.25 5.93 -21.68
CA LYS A 54 19.54 4.79 -22.54
C LYS A 54 18.31 4.28 -23.30
N THR A 55 17.13 4.38 -22.67
CA THR A 55 15.87 3.88 -23.23
C THR A 55 15.28 4.81 -24.27
N PHE A 56 15.30 6.14 -24.01
CA PHE A 56 14.57 7.11 -24.80
C PHE A 56 15.45 8.08 -25.59
N ASP A 57 16.77 7.96 -25.48
CA ASP A 57 17.80 8.82 -26.14
C ASP A 57 17.57 10.33 -25.88
N ARG A 58 17.10 10.64 -24.66
CA ARG A 58 16.86 12.01 -24.18
C ARG A 58 16.96 12.04 -22.65
N PRO A 59 17.31 13.20 -22.04
CA PRO A 59 17.34 13.30 -20.60
C PRO A 59 15.94 13.28 -19.98
N ALA A 60 15.84 12.76 -18.76
CA ALA A 60 14.65 12.92 -17.93
C ALA A 60 14.48 14.38 -17.50
N GLU A 61 13.23 14.81 -17.36
CA GLU A 61 12.88 16.17 -16.94
C GLU A 61 12.34 16.26 -15.52
N ALA A 62 11.91 15.11 -14.95
CA ALA A 62 11.45 15.03 -13.57
C ALA A 62 11.66 13.65 -12.98
N LEU A 63 11.72 13.58 -11.63
CA LEU A 63 11.70 12.37 -10.83
C LEU A 63 10.45 12.34 -9.97
N PHE A 64 9.82 11.17 -9.89
CA PHE A 64 8.64 10.91 -9.07
C PHE A 64 8.81 9.64 -8.27
N SER A 65 8.16 9.59 -7.10
CA SER A 65 8.14 8.41 -6.26
C SER A 65 6.78 8.25 -5.59
N ALA A 66 6.28 7.02 -5.54
CA ALA A 66 5.09 6.67 -4.77
C ALA A 66 5.35 5.43 -3.90
N PRO A 67 5.03 5.48 -2.61
CA PRO A 67 5.33 4.42 -1.66
C PRO A 67 4.35 3.26 -1.74
N GLY A 68 4.82 2.06 -1.35
CA GLY A 68 3.95 1.02 -0.85
C GLY A 68 3.31 1.39 0.49
N ARG A 69 2.43 0.53 1.00
CA ARG A 69 1.71 0.77 2.25
C ARG A 69 1.68 -0.46 3.15
N THR A 70 1.50 -0.23 4.43
CA THR A 70 1.21 -1.26 5.42
C THR A 70 -0.13 -0.99 6.10
N GLU A 71 -0.91 -2.05 6.40
CA GLU A 71 -2.09 -1.95 7.24
C GLU A 71 -1.68 -2.09 8.71
N ILE A 72 -1.99 -1.10 9.54
CA ILE A 72 -1.68 -1.12 10.98
C ILE A 72 -2.84 -1.71 11.78
N GLY A 73 -4.08 -1.28 11.50
CA GLY A 73 -5.29 -1.74 12.15
C GLY A 73 -6.51 -1.59 11.25
N GLY A 74 -7.65 -2.19 11.65
CA GLY A 74 -8.86 -2.16 10.85
C GLY A 74 -8.95 -3.29 9.83
N ASN A 75 -8.40 -4.46 10.15
CA ASN A 75 -8.34 -5.60 9.23
C ASN A 75 -9.72 -5.99 8.70
N HIS A 76 -9.91 -5.94 7.38
CA HIS A 76 -11.16 -6.24 6.67
C HIS A 76 -12.37 -5.38 7.07
N THR A 77 -12.16 -4.15 7.56
CA THR A 77 -13.27 -3.23 7.86
C THR A 77 -13.61 -2.28 6.72
N ASP A 78 -12.67 -2.00 5.82
CA ASP A 78 -12.79 -1.03 4.71
C ASP A 78 -13.96 -1.36 3.77
N HIS A 79 -14.12 -2.63 3.37
CA HIS A 79 -15.22 -3.08 2.53
C HIS A 79 -16.58 -3.18 3.28
N GLN A 80 -16.60 -2.87 4.60
CA GLN A 80 -17.79 -2.74 5.44
C GLN A 80 -18.06 -1.27 5.83
N LYS A 81 -17.51 -0.30 5.11
CA LYS A 81 -17.52 1.13 5.44
C LYS A 81 -16.96 1.43 6.83
N GLY A 82 -15.98 0.66 7.28
CA GLY A 82 -15.39 0.76 8.60
C GLY A 82 -14.23 1.73 8.70
N CYS A 83 -13.53 1.64 9.83
CA CYS A 83 -12.36 2.46 10.14
C CYS A 83 -11.09 1.64 9.98
N VAL A 84 -10.06 2.24 9.39
CA VAL A 84 -8.74 1.63 9.24
C VAL A 84 -7.64 2.57 9.71
N LEU A 85 -6.53 2.00 10.12
CA LEU A 85 -5.26 2.69 10.36
C LEU A 85 -4.21 2.06 9.45
N ALA A 86 -3.64 2.84 8.55
CA ALA A 86 -2.66 2.39 7.58
C ALA A 86 -1.47 3.35 7.53
N ALA A 87 -0.36 2.94 6.94
CA ALA A 87 0.78 3.82 6.75
C ALA A 87 1.48 3.58 5.42
N SER A 88 2.06 4.62 4.84
CA SER A 88 3.03 4.48 3.76
C SER A 88 4.38 4.04 4.31
N VAL A 89 5.13 3.30 3.50
CA VAL A 89 6.46 2.80 3.86
C VAL A 89 7.53 3.34 2.92
N ASP A 90 8.80 3.25 3.31
CA ASP A 90 9.95 3.74 2.53
C ASP A 90 10.32 2.86 1.31
N LEU A 91 9.63 1.73 1.13
CA LEU A 91 9.68 0.94 -0.10
C LEU A 91 8.72 1.55 -1.12
N ASP A 92 9.22 1.84 -2.32
CA ASP A 92 8.47 2.63 -3.32
C ASP A 92 8.69 2.19 -4.77
N ILE A 93 7.95 2.82 -5.66
CA ILE A 93 8.22 2.88 -7.08
C ILE A 93 8.80 4.25 -7.38
N LEU A 94 10.00 4.28 -7.98
CA LEU A 94 10.71 5.49 -8.40
C LEU A 94 10.72 5.58 -9.92
N ALA A 95 10.36 6.73 -10.48
CA ALA A 95 10.29 6.96 -11.92
C ALA A 95 11.07 8.21 -12.35
N ALA A 96 11.83 8.08 -13.44
CA ALA A 96 12.33 9.19 -14.26
C ALA A 96 11.40 9.39 -15.45
N VAL A 97 11.01 10.64 -15.72
CA VAL A 97 10.02 10.95 -16.74
C VAL A 97 10.40 12.15 -17.59
N ALA A 98 9.89 12.17 -18.82
CA ALA A 98 9.88 13.36 -19.68
C ALA A 98 8.55 13.48 -20.43
N PRO A 99 7.87 14.64 -20.39
CA PRO A 99 6.66 14.90 -21.14
C PRO A 99 6.90 14.87 -22.67
N THR A 100 5.89 14.42 -23.41
CA THR A 100 5.86 14.44 -24.88
C THR A 100 4.55 15.03 -25.39
N GLN A 101 4.45 15.25 -26.70
CA GLN A 101 3.23 15.65 -27.40
C GLN A 101 2.73 14.53 -28.32
N SER A 102 3.01 13.27 -27.94
CA SER A 102 2.71 12.11 -28.78
C SER A 102 1.28 11.59 -28.64
N GLY A 103 0.56 11.98 -27.59
CA GLY A 103 -0.70 11.34 -27.20
C GLY A 103 -0.51 9.92 -26.64
N ILE A 104 0.72 9.51 -26.30
CA ILE A 104 1.05 8.16 -25.86
C ILE A 104 1.87 8.21 -24.57
N ILE A 105 1.51 7.39 -23.59
CA ILE A 105 2.34 7.08 -22.44
C ILE A 105 3.15 5.82 -22.75
N ARG A 106 4.49 5.92 -22.70
CA ARG A 106 5.41 4.79 -22.81
C ARG A 106 6.06 4.54 -21.45
N VAL A 107 5.93 3.33 -20.94
CA VAL A 107 6.49 2.95 -19.64
C VAL A 107 7.39 1.74 -19.79
N LEU A 108 8.64 1.87 -19.39
CA LEU A 108 9.55 0.75 -19.20
C LEU A 108 9.82 0.58 -17.70
N SER A 109 9.25 -0.48 -17.12
CA SER A 109 9.60 -0.93 -15.77
C SER A 109 10.80 -1.87 -15.84
N GLN A 110 11.77 -1.69 -14.95
CA GLN A 110 12.96 -2.56 -14.91
C GLN A 110 12.60 -4.05 -14.90
N GLY A 111 13.11 -4.80 -15.86
CA GLY A 111 12.86 -6.24 -15.99
C GLY A 111 11.55 -6.63 -16.70
N TYR A 112 10.82 -5.67 -17.27
CA TYR A 112 9.56 -5.90 -17.99
C TYR A 112 9.62 -5.32 -19.40
N PRO A 113 8.75 -5.78 -20.33
CA PRO A 113 8.63 -5.17 -21.64
C PRO A 113 8.06 -3.75 -21.57
N MET A 114 8.34 -2.93 -22.60
CA MET A 114 7.74 -1.61 -22.79
C MET A 114 6.22 -1.73 -22.89
N ILE A 115 5.53 -0.84 -22.18
CA ILE A 115 4.08 -0.67 -22.27
C ILE A 115 3.80 0.65 -22.97
N GLU A 116 2.85 0.65 -23.91
CA GLU A 116 2.38 1.84 -24.59
C GLU A 116 0.87 1.98 -24.44
N VAL A 117 0.39 3.15 -24.02
CA VAL A 117 -1.03 3.46 -23.87
C VAL A 117 -1.36 4.73 -24.64
N ASP A 118 -2.23 4.61 -25.65
CA ASP A 118 -2.75 5.75 -26.41
C ASP A 118 -3.82 6.48 -25.59
N LEU A 119 -3.58 7.76 -25.31
CA LEU A 119 -4.47 8.62 -24.51
C LEU A 119 -5.67 9.16 -25.29
N ARG A 120 -5.76 8.87 -26.58
CA ARG A 120 -6.92 9.16 -27.43
C ARG A 120 -8.00 8.08 -27.32
N GLU A 121 -7.62 6.89 -26.80
CA GLU A 121 -8.47 5.71 -26.63
C GLU A 121 -8.50 5.31 -25.15
N LEU A 122 -9.37 5.93 -24.35
CA LEU A 122 -9.43 5.76 -22.89
C LEU A 122 -10.57 4.85 -22.42
N ASP A 123 -11.21 4.10 -23.28
CA ASP A 123 -12.19 3.08 -22.90
C ASP A 123 -11.48 1.80 -22.38
N PRO A 124 -12.12 1.03 -21.47
CA PRO A 124 -11.58 -0.24 -21.00
C PRO A 124 -11.39 -1.23 -22.19
N LYS A 125 -10.29 -1.99 -22.14
CA LYS A 125 -9.97 -3.02 -23.14
C LYS A 125 -9.89 -4.40 -22.47
N GLU A 126 -10.64 -5.38 -23.00
CA GLU A 126 -10.68 -6.72 -22.42
C GLU A 126 -9.29 -7.40 -22.40
N GLU A 127 -8.48 -7.16 -23.44
CA GLU A 127 -7.12 -7.70 -23.54
C GLU A 127 -6.13 -7.09 -22.55
N GLU A 128 -6.47 -5.96 -21.93
CA GLU A 128 -5.64 -5.30 -20.90
C GLU A 128 -6.00 -5.71 -19.47
N ILE A 129 -7.08 -6.46 -19.24
CA ILE A 129 -7.47 -6.92 -17.90
C ILE A 129 -6.30 -7.65 -17.23
N ASN A 130 -6.05 -7.34 -15.96
CA ASN A 130 -4.91 -7.81 -15.15
C ASN A 130 -3.52 -7.36 -15.66
N THR A 131 -3.44 -6.28 -16.46
CA THR A 131 -2.17 -5.71 -16.92
C THR A 131 -1.92 -4.30 -16.38
N SER A 132 -0.66 -3.89 -16.35
CA SER A 132 -0.31 -2.51 -15.97
C SER A 132 -0.82 -1.47 -16.98
N ALA A 133 -1.05 -1.85 -18.25
CA ALA A 133 -1.66 -0.98 -19.25
C ALA A 133 -3.08 -0.55 -18.84
N ALA A 134 -3.87 -1.48 -18.30
CA ALA A 134 -5.20 -1.18 -17.77
C ALA A 134 -5.16 -0.13 -16.65
N LEU A 135 -4.19 -0.23 -15.73
CA LEU A 135 -4.04 0.76 -14.65
C LEU A 135 -3.70 2.14 -15.19
N ILE A 136 -2.75 2.24 -16.15
CA ILE A 136 -2.39 3.52 -16.79
C ILE A 136 -3.63 4.13 -17.47
N ARG A 137 -4.33 3.32 -18.29
CA ARG A 137 -5.52 3.76 -19.03
C ARG A 137 -6.64 4.19 -18.09
N GLY A 138 -6.87 3.44 -17.01
CA GLY A 138 -7.89 3.74 -16.01
C GLY A 138 -7.64 5.06 -15.26
N VAL A 139 -6.39 5.30 -14.83
CA VAL A 139 -5.97 6.56 -14.21
C VAL A 139 -6.17 7.73 -15.18
N ALA A 140 -5.68 7.60 -16.42
CA ALA A 140 -5.81 8.63 -17.45
C ALA A 140 -7.28 8.89 -17.82
N SER A 141 -8.10 7.85 -17.96
CA SER A 141 -9.53 7.93 -18.24
C SER A 141 -10.27 8.72 -17.16
N ARG A 142 -10.02 8.38 -15.89
CA ARG A 142 -10.68 9.07 -14.77
C ARG A 142 -10.26 10.54 -14.69
N MET A 143 -8.98 10.84 -14.82
CA MET A 143 -8.48 12.22 -14.82
C MET A 143 -9.03 13.02 -15.99
N SER A 144 -9.10 12.43 -17.19
CA SER A 144 -9.71 13.08 -18.37
C SER A 144 -11.20 13.38 -18.13
N ALA A 145 -11.95 12.45 -17.54
CA ALA A 145 -13.36 12.66 -17.18
C ALA A 145 -13.56 13.76 -16.14
N MET A 146 -12.55 14.04 -15.29
CA MET A 146 -12.54 15.15 -14.34
C MET A 146 -12.10 16.48 -14.96
N GLY A 147 -11.67 16.50 -16.23
CA GLY A 147 -11.34 17.70 -17.00
C GLY A 147 -9.84 17.92 -17.24
N CYS A 148 -8.98 16.93 -16.99
CA CYS A 148 -7.57 16.97 -17.39
C CYS A 148 -7.47 16.69 -18.90
N ASP A 149 -6.98 17.63 -19.68
CA ASP A 149 -6.78 17.44 -21.13
C ASP A 149 -5.50 16.68 -21.40
N LEU A 150 -5.65 15.39 -21.77
CA LEU A 150 -4.55 14.46 -22.01
C LEU A 150 -4.39 14.05 -23.48
N ARG A 151 -5.28 14.45 -24.40
CA ARG A 151 -5.37 13.89 -25.77
C ARG A 151 -4.09 14.01 -26.60
N GLU A 152 -3.38 15.13 -26.45
CA GLU A 152 -2.12 15.38 -27.15
C GLU A 152 -0.91 15.35 -26.20
N ARG A 153 -1.14 14.97 -24.94
CA ARG A 153 -0.11 14.80 -23.93
C ARG A 153 0.45 13.39 -23.99
N GLY A 154 1.69 13.22 -23.59
CA GLY A 154 2.31 11.90 -23.50
C GLY A 154 3.43 11.92 -22.49
N LEU A 155 3.87 10.75 -22.07
CA LEU A 155 5.00 10.58 -21.16
C LEU A 155 5.92 9.48 -21.65
N ASP A 156 7.22 9.71 -21.57
CA ASP A 156 8.22 8.66 -21.52
C ASP A 156 8.59 8.44 -20.07
N VAL A 157 8.54 7.18 -19.61
CA VAL A 157 8.73 6.80 -18.21
C VAL A 157 9.65 5.59 -18.12
N TYR A 158 10.72 5.71 -17.35
CA TYR A 158 11.50 4.56 -16.86
C TYR A 158 11.35 4.47 -15.35
N MET A 159 11.06 3.28 -14.82
CA MET A 159 10.83 3.10 -13.40
C MET A 159 11.46 1.84 -12.82
N THR A 160 11.75 1.90 -11.51
CA THR A 160 12.18 0.76 -10.68
C THR A 160 11.30 0.64 -9.44
N SER A 161 11.17 -0.57 -8.89
CA SER A 161 10.41 -0.81 -7.67
C SER A 161 11.25 -1.49 -6.61
N THR A 162 11.15 -1.01 -5.37
CA THR A 162 11.63 -1.71 -4.18
C THR A 162 10.48 -2.36 -3.40
N VAL A 163 9.23 -2.15 -3.81
CA VAL A 163 8.07 -2.85 -3.22
C VAL A 163 8.10 -4.31 -3.66
N PRO A 164 8.31 -5.27 -2.74
CA PRO A 164 8.39 -6.67 -3.11
C PRO A 164 7.04 -7.18 -3.60
N LYS A 165 7.05 -8.03 -4.64
CA LYS A 165 5.83 -8.67 -5.13
C LYS A 165 5.30 -9.67 -4.11
N GLY A 166 3.99 -9.69 -3.92
CA GLY A 166 3.35 -10.64 -2.99
C GLY A 166 3.59 -10.34 -1.51
N SER A 167 4.30 -9.26 -1.15
CA SER A 167 4.60 -8.89 0.24
C SER A 167 3.41 -8.26 0.99
N GLY A 168 2.26 -8.12 0.36
CA GLY A 168 1.13 -7.39 0.95
C GLY A 168 1.33 -5.87 1.07
N LEU A 169 2.42 -5.30 0.53
CA LEU A 169 2.72 -3.86 0.58
C LEU A 169 2.11 -3.04 -0.57
N SER A 170 1.23 -3.65 -1.36
CA SER A 170 0.42 -3.02 -2.42
C SER A 170 1.21 -2.27 -3.50
N SER A 171 1.95 -3.02 -4.32
CA SER A 171 2.65 -2.44 -5.49
C SER A 171 1.68 -1.87 -6.54
N SER A 172 0.44 -2.38 -6.66
CA SER A 172 -0.57 -1.84 -7.58
C SER A 172 -0.98 -0.43 -7.17
N ALA A 173 -1.32 -0.20 -5.90
CA ALA A 173 -1.68 1.13 -5.41
C ALA A 173 -0.52 2.13 -5.55
N ALA A 174 0.72 1.72 -5.27
CA ALA A 174 1.90 2.57 -5.50
C ALA A 174 2.05 2.94 -6.98
N TYR A 175 1.78 2.00 -7.90
CA TYR A 175 1.83 2.23 -9.34
C TYR A 175 0.74 3.21 -9.80
N GLU A 176 -0.50 3.03 -9.36
CA GLU A 176 -1.64 3.89 -9.68
C GLU A 176 -1.43 5.31 -9.16
N VAL A 177 -1.00 5.44 -7.90
CA VAL A 177 -0.69 6.72 -7.27
C VAL A 177 0.47 7.40 -7.98
N LEU A 178 1.51 6.68 -8.38
CA LEU A 178 2.62 7.23 -9.14
C LEU A 178 2.15 7.80 -10.48
N MET A 179 1.35 7.03 -11.25
CA MET A 179 0.76 7.48 -12.51
C MET A 179 -0.10 8.73 -12.31
N GLY A 180 -1.01 8.70 -11.34
CA GLY A 180 -1.87 9.84 -11.01
C GLY A 180 -1.06 11.09 -10.61
N THR A 181 -0.03 10.91 -9.80
CA THR A 181 0.85 12.01 -9.37
C THR A 181 1.60 12.63 -10.55
N MET A 182 2.17 11.81 -11.46
CA MET A 182 2.86 12.31 -12.66
C MET A 182 1.92 13.11 -13.56
N LEU A 183 0.74 12.58 -13.87
CA LEU A 183 -0.24 13.27 -14.71
C LEU A 183 -0.77 14.55 -14.07
N ASN A 184 -1.03 14.52 -12.76
CA ASN A 184 -1.49 15.67 -12.00
C ASN A 184 -0.47 16.82 -11.99
N GLU A 185 0.79 16.52 -11.68
CA GLU A 185 1.86 17.53 -11.60
C GLU A 185 2.26 18.08 -12.97
N LEU A 186 2.37 17.21 -13.98
CA LEU A 186 2.91 17.60 -15.29
C LEU A 186 1.85 18.20 -16.22
N PHE A 187 0.58 17.81 -16.09
CA PHE A 187 -0.46 18.20 -17.05
C PHE A 187 -1.66 18.87 -16.41
N TRP A 188 -1.77 18.90 -15.09
CA TRP A 188 -2.94 19.47 -14.41
C TRP A 188 -2.60 20.39 -13.23
N GLU A 189 -1.36 20.87 -13.16
CA GLU A 189 -0.89 21.87 -12.19
C GLU A 189 -1.16 21.47 -10.71
N GLY A 190 -1.10 20.17 -10.39
CA GLY A 190 -1.32 19.68 -9.02
C GLY A 190 -2.76 19.86 -8.49
N ARG A 191 -3.78 19.89 -9.34
CA ARG A 191 -5.18 20.16 -8.94
C ARG A 191 -5.81 19.05 -8.12
N CYS A 192 -5.43 17.79 -8.35
CA CYS A 192 -5.96 16.69 -7.55
C CYS A 192 -5.33 16.67 -6.16
N THR A 193 -6.16 16.54 -5.17
CA THR A 193 -5.74 16.21 -3.80
C THR A 193 -5.27 14.76 -3.70
N ALA A 194 -4.55 14.42 -2.62
CA ALA A 194 -4.13 13.04 -2.36
C ALA A 194 -5.33 12.08 -2.26
N VAL A 195 -6.45 12.51 -1.69
CA VAL A 195 -7.69 11.72 -1.60
C VAL A 195 -8.26 11.44 -2.99
N GLU A 196 -8.31 12.44 -3.86
CA GLU A 196 -8.80 12.26 -5.24
C GLU A 196 -7.87 11.36 -6.05
N LEU A 197 -6.55 11.48 -5.90
CA LEU A 197 -5.59 10.56 -6.53
C LEU A 197 -5.81 9.12 -6.07
N ALA A 198 -6.06 8.89 -4.79
CA ALA A 198 -6.41 7.57 -4.28
C ALA A 198 -7.70 7.02 -4.92
N GLN A 199 -8.75 7.84 -5.02
CA GLN A 199 -10.01 7.46 -5.66
C GLN A 199 -9.86 7.20 -7.16
N ILE A 200 -8.99 7.93 -7.85
CA ILE A 200 -8.63 7.69 -9.25
C ILE A 200 -7.94 6.32 -9.40
N GLY A 201 -6.98 5.99 -8.52
CA GLY A 201 -6.32 4.69 -8.52
C GLY A 201 -7.28 3.54 -8.28
N GLN A 202 -8.14 3.64 -7.25
CA GLN A 202 -9.18 2.64 -6.99
C GLN A 202 -10.12 2.43 -8.20
N TYR A 203 -10.51 3.52 -8.85
CA TYR A 203 -11.33 3.43 -10.07
C TYR A 203 -10.61 2.64 -11.17
N ALA A 204 -9.32 2.90 -11.38
CA ALA A 204 -8.52 2.18 -12.36
C ALA A 204 -8.44 0.67 -12.03
N GLU A 205 -8.22 0.30 -10.76
CA GLU A 205 -8.16 -1.10 -10.34
C GLU A 205 -9.51 -1.81 -10.48
N ASN A 206 -10.60 -1.16 -10.07
CA ASN A 206 -11.93 -1.78 -10.09
C ASN A 206 -12.54 -1.88 -11.50
N VAL A 207 -12.36 -0.85 -12.34
CA VAL A 207 -13.08 -0.75 -13.63
C VAL A 207 -12.24 -1.23 -14.81
N PHE A 208 -10.91 -1.00 -14.78
CA PHE A 208 -10.02 -1.34 -15.90
C PHE A 208 -9.22 -2.60 -15.65
N PHE A 209 -8.61 -2.71 -14.49
CA PHE A 209 -7.81 -3.89 -14.15
C PHE A 209 -8.68 -5.12 -13.84
N GLY A 210 -9.92 -4.90 -13.39
CA GLY A 210 -10.90 -5.97 -13.16
C GLY A 210 -10.79 -6.63 -11.77
N LYS A 211 -10.09 -6.03 -10.82
CA LYS A 211 -9.95 -6.54 -9.45
C LYS A 211 -10.68 -5.61 -8.47
N PRO A 212 -11.84 -6.03 -7.92
CA PRO A 212 -12.50 -5.25 -6.88
C PRO A 212 -11.62 -5.08 -5.64
N CYS A 213 -11.35 -3.83 -5.26
CA CYS A 213 -10.57 -3.48 -4.07
C CYS A 213 -11.25 -2.39 -3.23
N GLY A 214 -10.89 -2.32 -1.93
CA GLY A 214 -11.17 -1.19 -1.07
C GLY A 214 -10.33 0.04 -1.46
N LEU A 215 -10.48 1.14 -0.70
CA LEU A 215 -9.76 2.39 -0.98
C LEU A 215 -8.54 2.59 -0.05
N MET A 216 -8.33 1.72 0.93
CA MET A 216 -7.28 1.85 1.94
C MET A 216 -5.88 1.93 1.32
N ASP A 217 -5.59 1.06 0.37
CA ASP A 217 -4.25 0.91 -0.23
C ASP A 217 -3.80 2.17 -0.94
N GLN A 218 -4.65 2.66 -1.84
CA GLN A 218 -4.40 3.88 -2.60
C GLN A 218 -4.36 5.10 -1.68
N MET A 219 -5.21 5.13 -0.65
CA MET A 219 -5.26 6.24 0.31
C MET A 219 -3.95 6.34 1.10
N ALA A 220 -3.46 5.23 1.65
CA ALA A 220 -2.21 5.21 2.40
C ALA A 220 -1.01 5.57 1.51
N SER A 221 -0.95 5.03 0.28
CA SER A 221 0.11 5.35 -0.69
C SER A 221 0.07 6.81 -1.15
N SER A 222 -1.12 7.41 -1.27
CA SER A 222 -1.29 8.77 -1.78
C SER A 222 -1.09 9.85 -0.72
N VAL A 223 -1.62 9.65 0.49
CA VAL A 223 -1.55 10.64 1.59
C VAL A 223 -0.18 10.62 2.27
N GLY A 224 0.37 9.44 2.55
CA GLY A 224 1.63 9.29 3.27
C GLY A 224 1.50 9.38 4.79
N GLY A 225 2.56 9.02 5.52
CA GLY A 225 2.56 8.95 6.97
C GLY A 225 1.67 7.83 7.51
N VAL A 226 1.28 7.91 8.77
CA VAL A 226 0.21 7.10 9.33
C VAL A 226 -1.11 7.80 9.07
N VAL A 227 -2.07 7.10 8.47
CA VAL A 227 -3.39 7.63 8.13
C VAL A 227 -4.50 6.84 8.81
N SER A 228 -5.38 7.54 9.50
CA SER A 228 -6.65 7.01 9.98
C SER A 228 -7.73 7.38 8.98
N ILE A 229 -8.49 6.40 8.53
CA ILE A 229 -9.52 6.58 7.52
C ILE A 229 -10.84 6.04 8.05
N ASP A 230 -11.91 6.84 8.01
CA ASP A 230 -13.27 6.37 8.24
C ASP A 230 -14.02 6.36 6.90
N PHE A 231 -14.43 5.18 6.47
CA PHE A 231 -15.14 4.95 5.22
C PHE A 231 -16.67 5.03 5.34
N GLU A 232 -17.21 5.61 6.40
CA GLU A 232 -18.67 5.78 6.55
C GLU A 232 -19.29 6.42 5.30
N ASN A 233 -18.64 7.46 4.78
CA ASN A 233 -18.94 8.04 3.47
C ASN A 233 -17.78 7.72 2.50
N THR A 234 -17.95 6.71 1.66
CA THR A 234 -16.90 6.28 0.70
C THR A 234 -16.62 7.31 -0.39
N ALA A 235 -17.57 8.19 -0.70
CA ALA A 235 -17.35 9.29 -1.66
C ALA A 235 -16.50 10.41 -1.06
N HIS A 236 -16.61 10.63 0.25
CA HIS A 236 -15.88 11.65 1.01
C HIS A 236 -15.40 11.04 2.33
N PRO A 237 -14.40 10.13 2.31
CA PRO A 237 -13.89 9.49 3.51
C PRO A 237 -13.26 10.54 4.43
N ALA A 238 -13.46 10.36 5.74
CA ALA A 238 -12.76 11.19 6.72
C ALA A 238 -11.33 10.66 6.87
N VAL A 239 -10.34 11.47 6.48
CA VAL A 239 -8.92 11.12 6.47
C VAL A 239 -8.16 12.02 7.42
N GLU A 240 -7.39 11.43 8.31
CA GLU A 240 -6.52 12.14 9.24
C GLU A 240 -5.11 11.54 9.19
N GLN A 241 -4.12 12.36 8.86
CA GLN A 241 -2.72 11.99 8.92
C GLN A 241 -2.17 12.22 10.32
N LEU A 242 -1.45 11.23 10.86
CA LEU A 242 -0.77 11.29 12.15
C LEU A 242 0.75 11.36 11.91
N ASP A 243 1.41 12.23 12.68
CA ASP A 243 2.87 12.28 12.70
C ASP A 243 3.39 11.27 13.74
N VAL A 244 3.95 10.17 13.26
CA VAL A 244 4.40 9.06 14.09
C VAL A 244 5.82 8.66 13.70
N ASP A 245 6.72 8.76 14.64
CA ASP A 245 8.09 8.24 14.53
C ASP A 245 8.26 7.02 15.45
N LEU A 246 8.25 5.82 14.86
CA LEU A 246 8.41 4.57 15.60
C LEU A 246 9.77 4.47 16.29
N HIS A 247 10.83 5.03 15.68
CA HIS A 247 12.16 5.06 16.28
C HIS A 247 12.20 5.90 17.57
N ALA A 248 11.45 7.00 17.64
CA ALA A 248 11.34 7.80 18.85
C ALA A 248 10.68 7.03 20.01
N TYR A 249 9.84 6.04 19.69
CA TYR A 249 9.28 5.10 20.67
C TYR A 249 10.19 3.90 20.97
N GLY A 250 11.34 3.78 20.29
CA GLY A 250 12.27 2.67 20.45
C GLY A 250 11.88 1.39 19.71
N TYR A 251 11.09 1.50 18.63
CA TYR A 251 10.61 0.37 17.85
C TYR A 251 10.91 0.49 16.35
N ALA A 252 11.05 -0.65 15.70
CA ALA A 252 11.06 -0.81 14.24
C ALA A 252 9.82 -1.55 13.77
N LEU A 253 9.38 -1.25 12.56
CA LEU A 253 8.34 -2.00 11.86
C LEU A 253 8.97 -3.03 10.95
N CYS A 254 8.58 -4.30 11.12
CA CYS A 254 9.05 -5.41 10.30
C CYS A 254 7.88 -6.08 9.58
N ILE A 255 8.04 -6.34 8.30
CA ILE A 255 7.13 -7.18 7.50
C ILE A 255 7.83 -8.50 7.25
N LEU A 256 7.20 -9.59 7.69
CA LEU A 256 7.73 -10.94 7.63
C LEU A 256 7.02 -11.71 6.51
N ASP A 257 7.76 -12.13 5.49
CA ASP A 257 7.26 -13.06 4.49
C ASP A 257 7.16 -14.47 5.11
N SER A 258 5.94 -15.04 5.10
CA SER A 258 5.70 -16.36 5.64
C SER A 258 6.13 -17.50 4.71
N GLY A 259 6.44 -17.18 3.44
CA GLY A 259 6.67 -18.18 2.39
C GLY A 259 5.38 -18.78 1.82
N ALA A 260 4.21 -18.45 2.35
CA ALA A 260 2.92 -18.88 1.80
C ALA A 260 2.57 -18.07 0.56
N GLY A 261 2.29 -18.72 -0.56
CA GLY A 261 1.82 -18.06 -1.78
C GLY A 261 0.43 -17.44 -1.60
N HIS A 262 0.12 -16.47 -2.45
CA HIS A 262 -1.23 -15.88 -2.58
C HIS A 262 -2.07 -16.54 -3.67
N GLU A 263 -1.52 -17.52 -4.34
CA GLU A 263 -2.18 -18.24 -5.43
C GLU A 263 -3.41 -18.98 -4.87
N ASP A 264 -4.52 -18.91 -5.57
CA ASP A 264 -5.80 -19.57 -5.22
C ASP A 264 -6.53 -19.10 -3.94
N LEU A 265 -6.15 -17.97 -3.32
CA LEU A 265 -6.82 -17.45 -2.13
C LEU A 265 -8.05 -16.57 -2.41
N THR A 266 -8.40 -16.33 -3.67
CA THR A 266 -9.54 -15.49 -4.09
C THR A 266 -10.86 -15.93 -3.45
N ASN A 267 -11.07 -17.24 -3.31
CA ASN A 267 -12.27 -17.79 -2.68
C ASN A 267 -12.34 -17.46 -1.18
N GLU A 268 -11.21 -17.45 -0.48
CA GLU A 268 -11.12 -17.11 0.94
C GLU A 268 -11.45 -15.64 1.19
N TYR A 269 -10.89 -14.73 0.38
CA TYR A 269 -11.21 -13.29 0.44
C TYR A 269 -12.67 -13.03 0.13
N SER A 270 -13.19 -13.66 -0.93
CA SER A 270 -14.61 -13.57 -1.31
C SER A 270 -15.53 -14.10 -0.23
N ALA A 271 -15.14 -15.16 0.49
CA ALA A 271 -15.91 -15.73 1.58
C ALA A 271 -16.10 -14.73 2.73
N ILE A 272 -15.09 -13.93 3.09
CA ILE A 272 -15.24 -12.90 4.14
C ILE A 272 -16.34 -11.91 3.76
N THR A 273 -16.27 -11.33 2.56
CA THR A 273 -17.25 -10.34 2.09
C THR A 273 -18.66 -10.96 1.95
N ASN A 274 -18.76 -12.16 1.41
CA ASN A 274 -20.04 -12.81 1.19
C ASN A 274 -20.72 -13.20 2.51
N GLU A 275 -19.97 -13.67 3.49
CA GLU A 275 -20.50 -14.03 4.81
C GLU A 275 -20.94 -12.79 5.60
N LEU A 276 -20.16 -11.71 5.58
CA LEU A 276 -20.60 -10.45 6.20
C LEU A 276 -21.86 -9.90 5.52
N ARG A 277 -21.94 -9.99 4.19
CA ARG A 277 -23.15 -9.61 3.45
C ARG A 277 -24.35 -10.49 3.82
N ALA A 278 -24.15 -11.78 4.09
CA ALA A 278 -25.22 -12.66 4.56
C ALA A 278 -25.75 -12.23 5.93
N VAL A 279 -24.89 -11.77 6.85
CA VAL A 279 -25.31 -11.15 8.11
C VAL A 279 -26.14 -9.89 7.87
N CYS A 280 -25.66 -8.97 7.00
CA CYS A 280 -26.32 -7.70 6.72
C CYS A 280 -27.72 -7.90 6.11
N ARG A 281 -27.91 -8.90 5.24
CA ARG A 281 -29.20 -9.21 4.62
C ARG A 281 -30.31 -9.54 5.63
N VAL A 282 -29.99 -10.04 6.83
CA VAL A 282 -30.98 -10.28 7.90
C VAL A 282 -31.64 -8.99 8.36
N PHE A 283 -30.99 -7.86 8.11
CA PHE A 283 -31.39 -6.50 8.49
C PHE A 283 -31.74 -5.61 7.28
N ASP A 284 -31.85 -6.18 6.08
CA ASP A 284 -32.04 -5.43 4.83
C ASP A 284 -30.98 -4.35 4.61
N LYS A 285 -29.70 -4.69 4.92
CA LYS A 285 -28.52 -3.82 4.78
C LYS A 285 -27.48 -4.44 3.86
N GLU A 286 -26.59 -3.57 3.31
CA GLU A 286 -25.53 -3.98 2.40
C GLU A 286 -24.19 -4.19 3.12
N VAL A 287 -23.91 -3.38 4.14
CA VAL A 287 -22.65 -3.38 4.89
C VAL A 287 -22.88 -3.36 6.39
N LEU A 288 -21.95 -3.89 7.15
CA LEU A 288 -22.12 -4.06 8.60
C LEU A 288 -22.15 -2.71 9.36
N ARG A 289 -21.52 -1.65 8.83
CA ARG A 289 -21.60 -0.29 9.40
C ARG A 289 -23.04 0.23 9.52
N GLU A 290 -23.94 -0.24 8.67
CA GLU A 290 -25.35 0.15 8.65
C GLU A 290 -26.22 -0.69 9.60
N VAL A 291 -25.66 -1.73 10.23
CA VAL A 291 -26.33 -2.59 11.21
C VAL A 291 -25.84 -2.21 12.60
N PRO A 292 -26.70 -1.64 13.49
CA PRO A 292 -26.30 -1.39 14.87
C PRO A 292 -25.92 -2.68 15.59
N GLU A 293 -24.79 -2.70 16.33
CA GLU A 293 -24.32 -3.90 17.04
C GLU A 293 -25.36 -4.43 18.03
N GLU A 294 -26.13 -3.55 18.69
CA GLU A 294 -27.22 -3.94 19.60
C GLU A 294 -28.34 -4.71 18.87
N ALA A 295 -28.70 -4.28 17.66
CA ALA A 295 -29.68 -4.98 16.83
C ALA A 295 -29.15 -6.35 16.38
N PHE A 296 -27.87 -6.42 15.99
CA PHE A 296 -27.20 -7.67 15.64
C PHE A 296 -27.23 -8.65 16.83
N LEU A 297 -26.91 -8.19 18.04
CA LEU A 297 -26.93 -9.02 19.25
C LEU A 297 -28.35 -9.48 19.63
N ALA A 298 -29.35 -8.62 19.49
CA ALA A 298 -30.73 -8.96 19.77
C ALA A 298 -31.29 -10.06 18.85
N GLU A 299 -30.89 -10.06 17.59
CA GLU A 299 -31.32 -11.02 16.57
C GLU A 299 -30.30 -12.18 16.34
N LEU A 300 -29.34 -12.37 17.26
CA LEU A 300 -28.22 -13.32 17.09
C LEU A 300 -28.68 -14.73 16.71
N PRO A 301 -29.76 -15.35 17.32
CA PRO A 301 -30.22 -16.65 16.91
C PRO A 301 -30.69 -16.71 15.45
N LYS A 302 -31.35 -15.66 14.98
CA LYS A 302 -31.81 -15.53 13.58
C LYS A 302 -30.64 -15.36 12.63
N VAL A 303 -29.64 -14.52 12.99
CA VAL A 303 -28.42 -14.31 12.19
C VAL A 303 -27.65 -15.63 12.08
N ARG A 304 -27.45 -16.38 13.18
CA ARG A 304 -26.77 -17.67 13.15
C ARG A 304 -27.48 -18.68 12.24
N ALA A 305 -28.82 -18.73 12.29
CA ALA A 305 -29.59 -19.63 11.43
C ALA A 305 -29.49 -19.26 9.94
N ALA A 306 -29.41 -17.97 9.61
CA ALA A 306 -29.39 -17.47 8.23
C ALA A 306 -27.98 -17.44 7.60
N ALA A 307 -26.96 -17.02 8.36
CA ALA A 307 -25.61 -16.76 7.86
C ALA A 307 -24.57 -17.79 8.32
N GLY A 308 -24.83 -18.53 9.39
CA GLY A 308 -23.91 -19.49 9.99
C GLY A 308 -22.96 -18.87 11.03
N ASP A 309 -22.31 -19.71 11.83
CA ASP A 309 -21.51 -19.29 12.98
C ASP A 309 -20.22 -18.56 12.56
N ARG A 310 -19.57 -18.95 11.45
CA ARG A 310 -18.37 -18.27 10.97
C ARG A 310 -18.67 -16.82 10.55
N ALA A 311 -19.77 -16.59 9.86
CA ALA A 311 -20.23 -15.25 9.49
C ALA A 311 -20.48 -14.37 10.72
N VAL A 312 -21.08 -14.93 11.76
CA VAL A 312 -21.30 -14.27 13.06
C VAL A 312 -19.96 -13.89 13.73
N ASN A 313 -19.00 -14.82 13.78
CA ASN A 313 -17.68 -14.53 14.32
C ASN A 313 -16.98 -13.40 13.54
N ARG A 314 -17.05 -13.39 12.22
CA ARG A 314 -16.53 -12.34 11.35
C ARG A 314 -17.21 -10.99 11.63
N ALA A 315 -18.51 -10.97 11.89
CA ALA A 315 -19.22 -9.75 12.29
C ALA A 315 -18.75 -9.24 13.66
N PHE A 316 -18.55 -10.10 14.65
CA PHE A 316 -17.95 -9.71 15.94
C PHE A 316 -16.56 -9.09 15.76
N HIS A 317 -15.74 -9.69 14.88
CA HIS A 317 -14.44 -9.11 14.56
C HIS A 317 -14.59 -7.68 14.03
N VAL A 318 -15.43 -7.46 13.00
CA VAL A 318 -15.57 -6.15 12.36
C VAL A 318 -16.06 -5.07 13.32
N TYR A 319 -17.06 -5.37 14.18
CA TYR A 319 -17.50 -4.40 15.19
C TYR A 319 -16.39 -4.03 16.18
N ALA A 320 -15.65 -5.03 16.67
CA ALA A 320 -14.55 -4.80 17.59
C ALA A 320 -13.37 -4.08 16.92
N GLU A 321 -13.06 -4.44 15.67
CA GLU A 321 -11.94 -3.89 14.91
C GLU A 321 -12.15 -2.42 14.55
N ASN A 322 -13.38 -2.01 14.21
CA ASN A 322 -13.70 -0.60 14.02
C ASN A 322 -13.38 0.25 15.28
N ARG A 323 -13.78 -0.24 16.45
CA ARG A 323 -13.46 0.45 17.72
C ARG A 323 -11.96 0.43 18.01
N ARG A 324 -11.29 -0.66 17.68
CA ARG A 324 -9.86 -0.85 17.90
C ARG A 324 -9.02 0.07 17.03
N ALA A 325 -9.32 0.20 15.73
CA ALA A 325 -8.64 1.13 14.83
C ALA A 325 -8.72 2.59 15.32
N LEU A 326 -9.89 3.01 15.84
CA LEU A 326 -10.04 4.33 16.44
C LEU A 326 -9.27 4.46 17.77
N ALA A 327 -9.22 3.41 18.58
CA ALA A 327 -8.45 3.40 19.82
C ALA A 327 -6.94 3.39 19.57
N GLU A 328 -6.46 2.69 18.54
CA GLU A 328 -5.07 2.72 18.06
C GLU A 328 -4.66 4.13 17.63
N LYS A 329 -5.50 4.79 16.83
CA LYS A 329 -5.32 6.19 16.45
C LYS A 329 -5.16 7.09 17.68
N GLU A 330 -6.07 6.97 18.63
CA GLU A 330 -6.05 7.81 19.83
C GLU A 330 -4.84 7.53 20.73
N ALA A 331 -4.43 6.26 20.85
CA ALA A 331 -3.23 5.88 21.57
C ALA A 331 -1.96 6.51 20.97
N LEU A 332 -1.83 6.47 19.63
CA LEU A 332 -0.72 7.13 18.92
C LEU A 332 -0.75 8.65 19.09
N ARG A 333 -1.93 9.29 19.02
CA ARG A 333 -2.11 10.73 19.22
C ARG A 333 -1.68 11.18 20.63
N GLN A 334 -1.95 10.35 21.64
CA GLN A 334 -1.58 10.59 23.03
C GLN A 334 -0.14 10.20 23.36
N GLY A 335 0.58 9.56 22.44
CA GLY A 335 1.92 9.02 22.69
C GLY A 335 1.92 7.77 23.59
N ASP A 336 0.77 7.15 23.82
CA ASP A 336 0.62 5.91 24.60
C ASP A 336 0.93 4.68 23.74
N PHE A 337 2.22 4.48 23.49
CA PHE A 337 2.67 3.41 22.59
C PHE A 337 2.47 2.01 23.19
N ASP A 338 2.50 1.86 24.50
CA ASP A 338 2.21 0.58 25.17
C ASP A 338 0.76 0.15 24.94
N LYS A 339 -0.18 1.10 25.06
CA LYS A 339 -1.58 0.85 24.71
C LYS A 339 -1.77 0.54 23.24
N PHE A 340 -1.09 1.24 22.35
CA PHE A 340 -1.10 0.96 20.92
C PHE A 340 -0.64 -0.48 20.64
N LEU A 341 0.49 -0.91 21.20
CA LEU A 341 0.97 -2.30 21.04
C LEU A 341 0.00 -3.35 21.61
N ALA A 342 -0.66 -3.04 22.71
CA ALA A 342 -1.69 -3.92 23.28
C ALA A 342 -2.86 -4.09 22.30
N LEU A 343 -3.33 -3.00 21.68
CA LEU A 343 -4.41 -3.02 20.69
C LEU A 343 -4.00 -3.78 19.42
N VAL A 344 -2.78 -3.62 18.92
CA VAL A 344 -2.25 -4.39 17.79
C VAL A 344 -2.26 -5.91 18.09
N ARG A 345 -1.84 -6.31 19.30
CA ARG A 345 -1.92 -7.73 19.72
C ARG A 345 -3.37 -8.24 19.79
N GLU A 346 -4.30 -7.41 20.27
CA GLU A 346 -5.73 -7.75 20.29
C GLU A 346 -6.30 -7.89 18.88
N SER A 347 -5.92 -7.01 17.93
CA SER A 347 -6.26 -7.09 16.52
C SER A 347 -5.79 -8.42 15.91
N GLY A 348 -4.52 -8.78 16.12
CA GLY A 348 -3.98 -10.05 15.65
C GLY A 348 -4.74 -11.28 16.18
N ARG A 349 -5.07 -11.29 17.48
CA ARG A 349 -5.88 -12.35 18.08
C ARG A 349 -7.30 -12.41 17.52
N SER A 350 -7.93 -11.25 17.35
CA SER A 350 -9.26 -11.13 16.77
C SER A 350 -9.28 -11.61 15.31
N SER A 351 -8.25 -11.28 14.53
CA SER A 351 -8.09 -11.80 13.17
C SER A 351 -7.97 -13.32 13.14
N ALA A 352 -7.14 -13.90 14.00
CA ALA A 352 -6.96 -15.36 14.05
C ALA A 352 -8.20 -16.10 14.56
N MET A 353 -8.87 -15.59 15.62
CA MET A 353 -9.94 -16.30 16.30
C MET A 353 -11.32 -16.06 15.68
N TYR A 354 -11.62 -14.82 15.29
CA TYR A 354 -12.96 -14.41 14.88
C TYR A 354 -13.06 -14.17 13.37
N LEU A 355 -12.17 -13.39 12.77
CA LEU A 355 -12.14 -13.22 11.33
C LEU A 355 -11.73 -14.50 10.61
N GLN A 356 -10.82 -15.26 11.22
CA GLN A 356 -10.29 -16.53 10.72
C GLN A 356 -9.62 -16.39 9.37
N ASN A 357 -8.74 -15.38 9.25
CA ASN A 357 -7.98 -15.09 8.03
C ASN A 357 -6.48 -15.39 8.15
N VAL A 358 -6.04 -16.15 9.14
CA VAL A 358 -4.64 -16.54 9.29
C VAL A 358 -4.34 -17.90 8.65
N ILE A 359 -5.31 -18.81 8.69
CA ILE A 359 -5.18 -20.18 8.15
C ILE A 359 -6.26 -20.36 7.06
N PRO A 360 -5.88 -20.80 5.84
CA PRO A 360 -6.86 -21.14 4.80
C PRO A 360 -7.84 -22.23 5.26
N THR A 361 -9.09 -22.15 4.83
CA THR A 361 -10.14 -23.11 5.21
C THR A 361 -9.75 -24.54 4.85
N GLY A 362 -9.80 -25.44 5.85
CA GLY A 362 -9.46 -26.86 5.66
C GLY A 362 -7.96 -27.16 5.62
N SER A 363 -7.08 -26.16 5.71
CA SER A 363 -5.64 -26.40 5.76
C SER A 363 -5.22 -26.93 7.13
N THR A 364 -4.61 -28.10 7.16
CA THR A 364 -4.09 -28.73 8.37
C THR A 364 -2.58 -28.85 8.40
N ALA A 365 -1.91 -28.84 7.26
CA ALA A 365 -0.48 -29.02 7.12
C ALA A 365 0.25 -27.71 6.71
N ALA A 366 -0.35 -26.90 5.83
CA ALA A 366 0.19 -25.64 5.36
C ALA A 366 -0.42 -24.47 6.17
N GLN A 367 0.32 -23.99 7.17
CA GLN A 367 -0.08 -22.91 8.08
C GLN A 367 1.08 -21.94 8.32
N GLU A 368 1.78 -21.61 7.26
CA GLU A 368 3.05 -20.85 7.28
C GLU A 368 2.89 -19.50 7.98
N LEU A 369 1.78 -18.79 7.71
CA LEU A 369 1.49 -17.50 8.33
C LEU A 369 1.29 -17.63 9.85
N MET A 370 0.58 -18.67 10.31
CA MET A 370 0.39 -18.90 11.74
C MET A 370 1.73 -19.27 12.42
N VAL A 371 2.55 -20.09 11.76
CA VAL A 371 3.91 -20.44 12.25
C VAL A 371 4.77 -19.19 12.37
N THR A 372 4.71 -18.30 11.36
CA THR A 372 5.43 -17.02 11.37
C THR A 372 5.02 -16.14 12.54
N ILE A 373 3.70 -15.96 12.77
CA ILE A 373 3.19 -15.19 13.90
C ILE A 373 3.64 -15.79 15.23
N ALA A 374 3.48 -17.09 15.42
CA ALA A 374 3.85 -17.79 16.66
C ALA A 374 5.36 -17.69 16.95
N LEU A 375 6.20 -17.83 15.91
CA LEU A 375 7.64 -17.66 16.04
C LEU A 375 8.00 -16.23 16.46
N CYS A 376 7.43 -15.22 15.81
CA CYS A 376 7.69 -13.82 16.13
C CYS A 376 7.24 -13.48 17.58
N GLU A 377 6.06 -13.92 18.01
CA GLU A 377 5.59 -13.73 19.38
C GLU A 377 6.55 -14.36 20.41
N ARG A 378 7.04 -15.57 20.11
CA ARG A 378 8.00 -16.26 20.98
C ARG A 378 9.33 -15.50 21.09
N ILE A 379 9.86 -14.96 19.96
CA ILE A 379 11.12 -14.21 19.98
C ILE A 379 10.95 -12.89 20.76
N LEU A 380 9.83 -12.22 20.59
CA LEU A 380 9.56 -10.92 21.22
C LEU A 380 9.24 -11.02 22.71
N GLU A 381 8.89 -12.17 23.23
CA GLU A 381 8.60 -12.42 24.66
C GLU A 381 7.62 -11.37 25.28
N GLY A 382 6.65 -10.91 24.47
CA GLY A 382 5.66 -9.90 24.86
C GLY A 382 6.12 -8.45 24.83
N ARG A 383 7.38 -8.16 24.48
CA ARG A 383 7.92 -6.79 24.41
C ARG A 383 7.48 -6.01 23.16
N GLY A 384 7.04 -6.68 22.11
CA GLY A 384 6.55 -6.12 20.88
C GLY A 384 5.11 -6.51 20.59
N ALA A 385 4.68 -6.37 19.33
CA ALA A 385 3.37 -6.82 18.87
C ALA A 385 3.50 -7.46 17.48
N VAL A 386 2.71 -8.51 17.23
CA VAL A 386 2.67 -9.20 15.93
C VAL A 386 1.23 -9.43 15.54
N ARG A 387 0.94 -9.33 14.24
CA ARG A 387 -0.36 -9.65 13.67
C ARG A 387 -0.23 -10.11 12.22
N VAL A 388 -1.31 -10.68 11.70
CA VAL A 388 -1.48 -10.85 10.26
C VAL A 388 -1.42 -9.49 9.56
N HIS A 389 -0.85 -9.43 8.37
CA HIS A 389 -0.73 -8.23 7.56
C HIS A 389 -1.56 -8.35 6.28
N GLY A 390 -2.42 -7.35 6.01
CA GLY A 390 -3.29 -7.33 4.83
C GLY A 390 -4.40 -8.39 4.86
N GLY A 391 -4.71 -8.99 3.72
CA GLY A 391 -5.83 -9.92 3.57
C GLY A 391 -5.73 -11.22 4.37
N GLY A 392 -4.53 -11.67 4.69
CA GLY A 392 -4.30 -12.91 5.42
C GLY A 392 -4.34 -14.17 4.54
N PHE A 393 -4.61 -15.31 5.16
CA PHE A 393 -4.59 -16.68 4.61
C PHE A 393 -3.23 -17.14 4.07
N GLY A 394 -2.32 -16.26 3.80
CA GLY A 394 -0.96 -16.41 3.31
C GLY A 394 -0.23 -15.07 3.36
N GLY A 395 0.89 -14.97 2.65
CA GLY A 395 1.68 -13.74 2.53
C GLY A 395 2.43 -13.37 3.81
N THR A 396 2.09 -12.24 4.42
CA THR A 396 2.97 -11.62 5.40
C THR A 396 2.35 -11.43 6.79
N ALA A 397 3.22 -11.40 7.81
CA ALA A 397 2.92 -10.90 9.15
C ALA A 397 3.58 -9.53 9.34
N GLN A 398 3.00 -8.71 10.22
CA GLN A 398 3.54 -7.43 10.65
C GLN A 398 4.01 -7.53 12.09
N ALA A 399 5.20 -7.00 12.40
CA ALA A 399 5.75 -6.98 13.75
C ALA A 399 6.28 -5.60 14.11
N PHE A 400 5.92 -5.13 15.32
CA PHE A 400 6.54 -3.98 15.98
C PHE A 400 7.63 -4.52 16.92
N VAL A 401 8.88 -4.31 16.56
CA VAL A 401 10.05 -4.93 17.21
C VAL A 401 10.84 -3.87 17.98
N PRO A 402 11.14 -4.07 19.30
CA PRO A 402 12.04 -3.17 20.02
C PRO A 402 13.40 -3.07 19.31
N LEU A 403 13.96 -1.86 19.21
CA LEU A 403 15.23 -1.62 18.52
C LEU A 403 16.38 -2.44 19.10
N ASP A 404 16.41 -2.63 20.42
CA ASP A 404 17.43 -3.46 21.08
C ASP A 404 17.31 -4.96 20.77
N MET A 405 16.19 -5.41 20.21
CA MET A 405 15.95 -6.78 19.78
C MET A 405 16.06 -6.98 18.26
N LEU A 406 16.12 -5.89 17.48
CA LEU A 406 15.93 -5.95 16.01
C LEU A 406 16.89 -6.91 15.32
N ASP A 407 18.20 -6.84 15.61
CA ASP A 407 19.21 -7.70 15.01
C ASP A 407 18.99 -9.18 15.37
N THR A 408 18.66 -9.44 16.64
CA THR A 408 18.39 -10.81 17.10
C THR A 408 17.11 -11.36 16.50
N PHE A 409 16.06 -10.51 16.42
CA PHE A 409 14.79 -10.86 15.80
C PHE A 409 14.97 -11.20 14.32
N LYS A 410 15.65 -10.33 13.56
CA LYS A 410 15.92 -10.56 12.13
C LYS A 410 16.69 -11.85 11.90
N LYS A 411 17.80 -12.07 12.63
CA LYS A 411 18.60 -13.30 12.51
C LYS A 411 17.80 -14.55 12.85
N ALA A 412 16.99 -14.52 13.89
CA ALA A 412 16.21 -15.67 14.32
C ALA A 412 15.07 -16.00 13.34
N THR A 413 14.37 -14.99 12.81
CA THR A 413 13.33 -15.20 11.80
C THR A 413 13.92 -15.69 10.48
N GLU A 414 15.00 -15.10 9.98
CA GLU A 414 15.67 -15.53 8.75
C GLU A 414 16.27 -16.93 8.85
N ALA A 415 16.75 -17.33 10.02
CA ALA A 415 17.24 -18.69 10.24
C ALA A 415 16.12 -19.75 10.18
N ALA A 416 14.90 -19.38 10.58
CA ALA A 416 13.77 -20.30 10.66
C ALA A 416 12.87 -20.28 9.41
N LEU A 417 12.65 -19.10 8.81
CA LEU A 417 11.71 -18.90 7.70
C LEU A 417 12.39 -18.74 6.34
N GLY A 418 13.69 -18.48 6.33
CA GLY A 418 14.48 -18.29 5.12
C GLY A 418 15.12 -16.90 5.04
N LYS A 419 16.20 -16.83 4.28
CA LYS A 419 16.96 -15.60 4.08
C LYS A 419 16.07 -14.51 3.46
N ASP A 420 16.29 -13.29 3.91
CA ASP A 420 15.60 -12.07 3.43
C ASP A 420 14.08 -12.06 3.66
N CYS A 421 13.53 -12.92 4.53
CA CYS A 421 12.11 -12.94 4.87
C CYS A 421 11.68 -11.76 5.75
N CYS A 422 12.60 -11.06 6.42
CA CYS A 422 12.32 -9.95 7.34
C CYS A 422 12.70 -8.61 6.70
N HIS A 423 11.68 -7.87 6.27
CA HIS A 423 11.83 -6.52 5.72
C HIS A 423 11.62 -5.49 6.83
N VAL A 424 12.68 -4.80 7.22
CA VAL A 424 12.59 -3.64 8.13
C VAL A 424 12.18 -2.45 7.29
N VAL A 425 11.06 -1.81 7.64
CA VAL A 425 10.51 -0.66 6.91
C VAL A 425 10.35 0.54 7.82
N MET A 426 10.46 1.73 7.25
CA MET A 426 10.22 2.99 7.91
C MET A 426 8.87 3.57 7.43
N ILE A 427 8.14 4.25 8.32
CA ILE A 427 6.97 5.03 7.92
C ILE A 427 7.46 6.25 7.14
N ARG A 428 7.02 6.34 5.88
CA ARG A 428 7.37 7.45 4.99
C ARG A 428 6.38 8.60 5.17
N PRO A 429 6.83 9.83 5.49
CA PRO A 429 5.95 10.93 5.87
C PRO A 429 5.14 11.53 4.71
N ALA A 430 5.41 11.13 3.47
CA ALA A 430 4.72 11.64 2.29
C ALA A 430 4.37 10.50 1.31
N GLY A 431 3.22 10.62 0.68
CA GLY A 431 2.74 9.70 -0.36
C GLY A 431 3.42 9.91 -1.71
N GLY A 432 2.63 9.82 -2.79
CA GLY A 432 3.13 10.12 -4.14
C GLY A 432 3.64 11.55 -4.24
N VAL A 433 4.90 11.72 -4.69
CA VAL A 433 5.57 13.04 -4.74
C VAL A 433 6.45 13.19 -5.97
N ARG A 434 6.60 14.43 -6.43
CA ARG A 434 7.66 14.85 -7.30
C ARG A 434 8.92 15.10 -6.46
N LEU A 435 10.03 14.50 -6.86
CA LEU A 435 11.32 14.65 -6.17
C LEU A 435 12.17 15.78 -6.76
N GLY A 436 12.07 15.96 -8.05
CA GLY A 436 12.82 16.96 -8.81
C GLY A 436 12.21 17.22 -10.17
#